data_8313eae5263bc4b8372bf3e735b96e5b
#
_entry.id   8313eae5263bc4b8372bf3e735b96e5b
#
_cell.length_a   1.000
_cell.length_b   1.000
_cell.length_c   1.000
_cell.angle_alpha   90.00
_cell.angle_beta   90.00
_cell.angle_gamma   90.00
#
_symmetry.space_group_name_H-M   'P 1'
#
loop_
_entity.id
_entity.type
_entity.pdbx_description
1 polymer ?
#
loop_
_entity_poly.entity_id
_entity_poly.type
_entity_poly.pdbx_seq_one_letter_code
_entity_poly.pdbx_strand_id
1 'polypeptide(L)'
;MPRIESFSFGSIAIGGKTYGHDVLILPDGTIKRRRASIRFGIGSHVIKKGEINELVKANPEVVVAGTETNAWAQFASDAELCAKEAKVELVALPSQKAVEKFTQLIDEGKRVAALIHITC
;
A
#
# COMPACT_ATOMS: atom_id res chain seq x y z
N MET A 1 5.05 -13.63 7.53
CA MET A 1 4.57 -12.29 7.10
C MET A 1 4.48 -11.38 8.31
N PRO A 2 5.12 -10.22 8.30
CA PRO A 2 5.00 -9.30 9.43
C PRO A 2 3.59 -8.77 9.52
N ARG A 3 3.11 -8.57 10.74
CA ARG A 3 1.78 -8.05 10.96
C ARG A 3 1.84 -6.56 11.25
N ILE A 4 0.84 -5.84 10.76
CA ILE A 4 0.67 -4.45 11.12
C ILE A 4 0.06 -4.44 12.52
N GLU A 5 0.81 -3.95 13.48
CA GLU A 5 0.41 -3.97 14.89
C GLU A 5 -0.44 -2.78 15.26
N SER A 6 -0.14 -1.62 14.70
CA SER A 6 -0.91 -0.42 14.95
C SER A 6 -0.69 0.59 13.84
N PHE A 7 -1.64 1.47 13.69
CA PHE A 7 -1.57 2.58 12.75
C PHE A 7 -2.13 3.83 13.42
N SER A 8 -1.41 4.93 13.27
CA SER A 8 -1.90 6.25 13.64
C SER A 8 -1.35 7.25 12.66
N PHE A 9 -1.91 8.44 12.64
CA PHE A 9 -1.47 9.47 11.72
C PHE A 9 0.03 9.75 11.95
N GLY A 10 0.80 9.58 10.89
CA GLY A 10 2.24 9.82 10.92
C GLY A 10 3.08 8.65 11.42
N SER A 11 2.46 7.51 11.75
CA SER A 11 3.21 6.39 12.31
C SER A 11 2.52 5.06 12.05
N ILE A 12 3.30 4.03 11.74
CA ILE A 12 2.78 2.68 11.56
C ILE A 12 3.78 1.69 12.18
N ALA A 13 3.27 0.76 12.98
CA ALA A 13 4.10 -0.27 13.59
C ALA A 13 3.86 -1.60 12.89
N ILE A 14 4.94 -2.20 12.41
CA ILE A 14 4.89 -3.46 11.66
C ILE A 14 6.01 -4.37 12.17
N GLY A 15 5.63 -5.57 12.60
CA GLY A 15 6.60 -6.58 13.00
C GLY A 15 7.54 -6.14 14.12
N GLY A 16 7.05 -5.34 15.05
CA GLY A 16 7.83 -4.85 16.18
C GLY A 16 8.65 -3.60 15.91
N LYS A 17 8.51 -3.02 14.72
CA LYS A 17 9.24 -1.80 14.35
C LYS A 17 8.28 -0.70 13.93
N THR A 18 8.57 0.53 14.35
CA THR A 18 7.74 1.69 14.03
C THR A 18 8.36 2.48 12.88
N TYR A 19 7.53 2.84 11.92
CA TYR A 19 7.95 3.60 10.74
C TYR A 19 7.24 4.95 10.74
N GLY A 20 7.97 6.01 10.45
CA GLY A 20 7.44 7.37 10.36
C GLY A 20 7.32 7.86 8.92
N HIS A 21 7.18 6.97 7.98
CA HIS A 21 7.05 7.29 6.56
C HIS A 21 6.12 6.28 5.89
N ASP A 22 5.65 6.63 4.70
CA ASP A 22 4.85 5.70 3.91
C ASP A 22 5.63 4.43 3.63
N VAL A 23 4.98 3.31 3.66
CA VAL A 23 5.64 2.02 3.48
C VAL A 23 5.02 1.22 2.35
N LEU A 24 5.86 0.39 1.72
CA LEU A 24 5.45 -0.67 0.82
C LEU A 24 5.71 -1.98 1.53
N ILE A 25 4.73 -2.87 1.52
CA ILE A 25 4.89 -4.21 2.09
C ILE A 25 4.75 -5.21 0.96
N LEU A 26 5.78 -6.02 0.76
CA LEU A 26 5.78 -7.02 -0.29
C LEU A 26 5.25 -8.36 0.23
N PRO A 27 4.77 -9.24 -0.65
CA PRO A 27 4.19 -10.52 -0.20
C PRO A 27 5.15 -11.40 0.56
N ASP A 28 6.47 -11.23 0.38
CA ASP A 28 7.48 -12.00 1.11
C ASP A 28 7.78 -11.41 2.49
N GLY A 29 7.11 -10.32 2.86
CA GLY A 29 7.32 -9.66 4.15
C GLY A 29 8.32 -8.51 4.12
N THR A 30 8.95 -8.26 2.98
CA THR A 30 9.88 -7.13 2.86
C THR A 30 9.14 -5.82 3.00
N ILE A 31 9.67 -4.91 3.81
CA ILE A 31 9.10 -3.59 4.00
C ILE A 31 10.06 -2.58 3.42
N LYS A 32 9.56 -1.74 2.52
CA LYS A 32 10.34 -0.69 1.88
C LYS A 32 9.72 0.67 2.13
N ARG A 33 10.56 1.69 2.13
CA ARG A 33 10.06 3.06 2.17
C ARG A 33 9.44 3.40 0.82
N ARG A 34 8.25 3.99 0.84
CA ARG A 34 7.62 4.47 -0.38
C ARG A 34 8.44 5.62 -0.95
N ARG A 35 8.80 5.51 -2.22
CA ARG A 35 9.59 6.52 -2.91
C ARG A 35 8.75 7.38 -3.83
N ALA A 36 7.50 7.60 -3.48
CA ALA A 36 6.67 8.46 -4.29
C ALA A 36 7.40 9.80 -4.45
N SER A 37 7.58 10.22 -5.68
CA SER A 37 8.20 11.50 -5.97
C SER A 37 7.21 12.57 -5.56
N ILE A 38 7.34 13.04 -4.33
CA ILE A 38 6.46 14.06 -3.80
C ILE A 38 7.05 15.43 -4.11
N ARG A 39 7.47 15.62 -5.33
CA ARG A 39 7.90 16.94 -5.73
C ARG A 39 6.68 17.83 -5.71
N PHE A 40 6.78 18.90 -4.96
CA PHE A 40 5.72 19.92 -4.87
C PHE A 40 4.48 19.45 -4.11
N GLY A 41 4.58 18.41 -3.33
CA GLY A 41 3.50 17.97 -2.45
C GLY A 41 2.24 17.46 -3.11
N ILE A 42 2.29 17.13 -4.39
CA ILE A 42 1.10 16.70 -5.12
C ILE A 42 1.11 15.22 -5.50
N GLY A 43 2.21 14.53 -5.22
CA GLY A 43 2.35 13.16 -5.68
C GLY A 43 1.76 12.11 -4.78
N SER A 44 1.47 12.44 -3.50
CA SER A 44 1.06 11.44 -2.53
C SER A 44 -0.38 10.99 -2.69
N HIS A 45 -1.22 11.79 -3.35
CA HIS A 45 -2.64 11.48 -3.54
C HIS A 45 -2.90 10.62 -4.76
N VAL A 46 -1.92 10.49 -5.65
CA VAL A 46 -2.05 9.68 -6.85
C VAL A 46 -1.06 8.55 -6.78
N ILE A 47 -1.54 7.33 -6.91
CA ILE A 47 -0.68 6.15 -6.91
C ILE A 47 -0.28 5.90 -8.34
N LYS A 48 1.01 6.05 -8.60
CA LYS A 48 1.55 6.04 -9.96
C LYS A 48 1.88 4.63 -10.42
N LYS A 49 1.98 4.47 -11.75
CA LYS A 49 2.32 3.19 -12.36
C LYS A 49 3.60 2.59 -11.79
N GLY A 50 4.63 3.40 -11.57
CA GLY A 50 5.90 2.90 -11.04
C GLY A 50 5.77 2.26 -9.67
N GLU A 51 4.91 2.81 -8.82
CA GLU A 51 4.66 2.26 -7.50
C GLU A 51 3.92 0.93 -7.60
N ILE A 52 2.88 0.88 -8.43
CA ILE A 52 2.12 -0.35 -8.63
C ILE A 52 2.99 -1.41 -9.31
N ASN A 53 3.80 -1.02 -10.29
CA ASN A 53 4.67 -1.96 -10.98
C ASN A 53 5.66 -2.62 -10.02
N GLU A 54 6.20 -1.86 -9.07
CA GLU A 54 7.10 -2.42 -8.06
C GLU A 54 6.40 -3.49 -7.22
N LEU A 55 5.16 -3.24 -6.84
CA LEU A 55 4.39 -4.20 -6.06
C LEU A 55 3.96 -5.40 -6.89
N VAL A 56 3.55 -5.17 -8.13
CA VAL A 56 3.11 -6.22 -9.05
C VAL A 56 4.24 -7.19 -9.38
N LYS A 57 5.48 -6.70 -9.46
CA LYS A 57 6.64 -7.56 -9.71
C LYS A 57 6.83 -8.62 -8.64
N ALA A 58 6.34 -8.38 -7.44
CA ALA A 58 6.43 -9.35 -6.34
C ALA A 58 5.34 -10.42 -6.43
N ASN A 59 4.52 -10.36 -7.47
CA ASN A 59 3.49 -11.35 -7.79
C ASN A 59 2.43 -11.53 -6.69
N PRO A 60 1.81 -10.44 -6.19
CA PRO A 60 0.71 -10.58 -5.25
C PRO A 60 -0.59 -10.95 -5.96
N GLU A 61 -1.56 -11.44 -5.21
CA GLU A 61 -2.92 -11.62 -5.70
C GLU A 61 -3.69 -10.31 -5.57
N VAL A 62 -3.40 -9.54 -4.52
CA VAL A 62 -4.10 -8.30 -4.20
C VAL A 62 -3.07 -7.26 -3.76
N VAL A 63 -3.29 -6.02 -4.19
CA VAL A 63 -2.56 -4.87 -3.66
C VAL A 63 -3.55 -4.01 -2.88
N VAL A 64 -3.28 -3.80 -1.61
CA VAL A 64 -4.09 -2.93 -0.75
C VAL A 64 -3.38 -1.59 -0.64
N ALA A 65 -4.05 -0.53 -1.04
CA ALA A 65 -3.51 0.81 -0.95
C ALA A 65 -4.23 1.57 0.16
N GLY A 66 -3.49 1.95 1.19
CA GLY A 66 -3.99 2.81 2.25
C GLY A 66 -3.77 4.25 1.86
N THR A 67 -4.84 5.01 1.83
CA THR A 67 -4.83 6.38 1.38
C THR A 67 -5.14 7.32 2.53
N GLU A 68 -5.43 8.57 2.24
CA GLU A 68 -5.82 9.51 3.29
C GLU A 68 -7.15 9.13 3.92
N THR A 69 -7.46 9.80 5.02
CA THR A 69 -8.70 9.56 5.74
C THR A 69 -9.96 9.73 4.89
N ASN A 70 -9.87 10.52 3.82
CA ASN A 70 -11.01 10.77 2.93
C ASN A 70 -11.09 9.83 1.74
N ALA A 71 -10.19 8.90 1.62
CA ALA A 71 -10.15 7.93 0.52
C ALA A 71 -10.11 8.59 -0.87
N TRP A 72 -9.51 9.74 -0.96
CA TRP A 72 -9.41 10.48 -2.23
C TRP A 72 -8.26 10.01 -3.10
N ALA A 73 -7.42 9.11 -2.61
CA ALA A 73 -6.34 8.61 -3.45
C ALA A 73 -6.93 7.84 -4.62
N GLN A 74 -6.44 8.14 -5.77
CA GLN A 74 -6.83 7.48 -6.99
C GLN A 74 -5.61 6.84 -7.60
N PHE A 75 -5.81 5.71 -8.22
CA PHE A 75 -4.77 5.11 -9.02
C PHE A 75 -4.71 5.85 -10.35
N ALA A 76 -3.50 6.13 -10.83
CA ALA A 76 -3.33 6.65 -12.18
C ALA A 76 -3.87 5.59 -13.16
N SER A 77 -4.41 6.03 -14.29
CA SER A 77 -5.01 5.13 -15.27
C SER A 77 -4.05 4.03 -15.73
N ASP A 78 -2.78 4.39 -15.95
CA ASP A 78 -1.78 3.41 -16.36
C ASP A 78 -1.39 2.47 -15.22
N ALA A 79 -1.55 2.90 -13.96
CA ALA A 79 -1.33 2.02 -12.81
C ALA A 79 -2.44 0.97 -12.75
N GLU A 80 -3.69 1.37 -12.97
CA GLU A 80 -4.82 0.44 -13.01
C GLU A 80 -4.65 -0.58 -14.13
N LEU A 81 -4.22 -0.11 -15.30
CA LEU A 81 -3.99 -1.00 -16.43
C LEU A 81 -2.86 -1.99 -16.14
N CYS A 82 -1.79 -1.52 -15.52
CA CYS A 82 -0.66 -2.38 -15.13
C CYS A 82 -1.12 -3.53 -14.25
N ALA A 83 -1.93 -3.24 -13.24
CA ALA A 83 -2.45 -4.26 -12.34
C ALA A 83 -3.40 -5.21 -13.07
N LYS A 84 -4.26 -4.68 -13.91
CA LYS A 84 -5.22 -5.47 -14.67
C LYS A 84 -4.51 -6.46 -15.60
N GLU A 85 -3.47 -6.00 -16.28
CA GLU A 85 -2.70 -6.87 -17.17
C GLU A 85 -1.98 -7.98 -16.40
N ALA A 86 -1.59 -7.70 -15.17
CA ALA A 86 -0.95 -8.69 -14.30
C ALA A 86 -1.97 -9.54 -13.52
N LYS A 87 -3.25 -9.28 -13.71
CA LYS A 87 -4.35 -9.97 -13.01
C LYS A 87 -4.27 -9.79 -11.49
N VAL A 88 -3.91 -8.59 -11.07
CA VAL A 88 -3.81 -8.22 -9.65
C VAL A 88 -4.98 -7.32 -9.30
N GLU A 89 -5.66 -7.65 -8.22
CA GLU A 89 -6.76 -6.82 -7.71
C GLU A 89 -6.19 -5.62 -6.96
N LEU A 90 -6.72 -4.43 -7.23
CA LEU A 90 -6.35 -3.22 -6.50
C LEU A 90 -7.49 -2.82 -5.58
N VAL A 91 -7.16 -2.59 -4.31
CA VAL A 91 -8.13 -2.15 -3.31
C VAL A 91 -7.61 -0.86 -2.68
N ALA A 92 -8.35 0.23 -2.81
CA ALA A 92 -7.99 1.50 -2.20
C ALA A 92 -8.95 1.81 -1.06
N LEU A 93 -8.42 2.06 0.11
CA LEU A 93 -9.20 2.33 1.32
C LEU A 93 -8.48 3.40 2.15
N PRO A 94 -9.18 4.12 3.02
CA PRO A 94 -8.48 4.95 4.02
C PRO A 94 -7.50 4.07 4.79
N SER A 95 -6.35 4.62 5.16
CA SER A 95 -5.26 3.83 5.71
C SER A 95 -5.66 2.94 6.89
N GLN A 96 -6.53 3.44 7.78
CA GLN A 96 -7.00 2.63 8.90
C GLN A 96 -7.74 1.38 8.42
N LYS A 97 -8.60 1.54 7.41
CA LYS A 97 -9.35 0.43 6.84
C LYS A 97 -8.45 -0.47 6.00
N ALA A 98 -7.47 0.11 5.35
CA ALA A 98 -6.51 -0.66 4.55
C ALA A 98 -5.70 -1.60 5.42
N VAL A 99 -5.30 -1.13 6.62
CA VAL A 99 -4.58 -1.97 7.58
C VAL A 99 -5.43 -3.16 7.99
N GLU A 100 -6.71 -2.94 8.26
CA GLU A 100 -7.63 -4.02 8.62
C GLU A 100 -7.80 -5.00 7.47
N LYS A 101 -7.95 -4.49 6.26
CA LYS A 101 -8.12 -5.34 5.07
C LYS A 101 -6.87 -6.17 4.80
N PHE A 102 -5.70 -5.56 4.94
CA PHE A 102 -4.43 -6.25 4.76
C PHE A 102 -4.32 -7.43 5.73
N THR A 103 -4.63 -7.20 7.01
CA THR A 103 -4.59 -8.24 8.04
C THR A 103 -5.56 -9.37 7.71
N GLN A 104 -6.77 -9.00 7.31
CA GLN A 104 -7.79 -9.98 6.94
C GLN A 104 -7.32 -10.89 5.80
N LEU A 105 -6.77 -10.29 4.75
CA LEU A 105 -6.34 -11.05 3.58
C LEU A 105 -5.16 -11.97 3.90
N ILE A 106 -4.25 -11.51 4.74
CA ILE A 106 -3.13 -12.35 5.18
C ILE A 106 -3.64 -13.54 5.98
N ASP A 107 -4.60 -13.32 6.87
CA ASP A 107 -5.19 -14.38 7.67
C ASP A 107 -5.93 -15.39 6.78
N GLU A 108 -6.39 -14.97 5.62
CA GLU A 108 -7.01 -15.86 4.63
C GLU A 108 -6.01 -16.61 3.77
N GLY A 109 -4.72 -16.36 3.97
CA GLY A 109 -3.67 -17.04 3.20
C GLY A 109 -3.39 -16.43 1.84
N LYS A 110 -3.85 -15.22 1.58
CA LYS A 110 -3.63 -14.55 0.31
C LYS A 110 -2.22 -13.98 0.22
N ARG A 111 -1.68 -13.90 -1.00
CA ARG A 111 -0.44 -13.17 -1.25
C ARG A 111 -0.82 -11.70 -1.42
N VAL A 112 -0.49 -10.88 -0.46
CA VAL A 112 -0.91 -9.48 -0.43
C VAL A 112 0.30 -8.57 -0.43
N ALA A 113 0.26 -7.53 -1.26
CA ALA A 113 1.19 -6.42 -1.17
C ALA A 113 0.39 -5.20 -0.70
N ALA A 114 1.06 -4.26 -0.09
CA ALA A 114 0.39 -3.07 0.41
C ALA A 114 1.23 -1.82 0.20
N LEU A 115 0.55 -0.71 0.01
CA LEU A 115 1.13 0.62 0.00
C LEU A 115 0.34 1.42 1.03
N ILE A 116 0.98 1.81 2.13
CA ILE A 116 0.27 2.52 3.19
C ILE A 116 0.78 3.96 3.31
N HIS A 117 -0.10 4.89 3.04
CA HIS A 117 0.16 6.32 3.22
C HIS A 117 -0.23 6.68 4.65
N ILE A 118 0.69 7.28 5.40
CA ILE A 118 0.48 7.52 6.83
C ILE A 118 0.22 8.98 7.20
N THR A 119 0.29 9.89 6.24
CA THR A 119 0.02 11.32 6.48
C THR A 119 -0.98 11.84 5.46
N CYS A 120 -1.39 13.07 5.62
CA CYS A 120 -2.24 13.74 4.63
C CYS A 120 -1.43 14.27 3.46
#